data_8f2f2b49c24f80f000aa8947a0053fba
#
_entry.id   8f2f2b49c24f80f000aa8947a0053fba
#
_cell.length_a   1.000
_cell.length_b   1.000
_cell.length_c   1.000
_cell.angle_alpha   90.00
_cell.angle_beta   90.00
_cell.angle_gamma   90.00
#
_symmetry.space_group_name_H-M   'P 1'
#
loop_
_entity.id
_entity.type
_entity.pdbx_description
1 polymer ?
#
loop_
_entity_poly.entity_id
_entity_poly.type
_entity_poly.pdbx_seq_one_letter_code
_entity_poly.pdbx_strand_id
1 'polypeptide(L)'
;EIRNNRNVGHIGGDVDPNRMDATVTVQMSKWILCELIRVFHNLSIDEASSVVEAITDRNIPIIWKYKNATRVLNNSLTAMQKMLVLLYYENSPMKIDDLINNIEYKNASQFRTRVLKPAHIKSLIYLDSSKGEAVITPLGVRYVEANIPLEIVDN
;
A
#
# COMPACT_ATOMS: atom_id res chain seq x y z
N GLU A 1 -25.63 -0.90 -13.52
CA GLU A 1 -25.40 -2.37 -13.39
C GLU A 1 -24.57 -2.70 -12.16
N ILE A 2 -23.34 -2.13 -11.97
CA ILE A 2 -22.48 -2.43 -10.80
C ILE A 2 -23.22 -2.21 -9.47
N ARG A 3 -23.94 -1.10 -9.35
CA ARG A 3 -24.66 -0.76 -8.12
C ARG A 3 -25.79 -1.73 -7.81
N ASN A 4 -26.58 -2.11 -8.80
CA ASN A 4 -27.84 -2.83 -8.59
C ASN A 4 -27.65 -4.35 -8.63
N ASN A 5 -26.80 -4.86 -9.54
CA ASN A 5 -26.68 -6.30 -9.75
C ASN A 5 -25.50 -6.95 -9.00
N ARG A 6 -24.59 -6.13 -8.45
CA ARG A 6 -23.38 -6.60 -7.73
C ARG A 6 -23.36 -6.21 -6.25
N ASN A 7 -24.49 -6.03 -5.64
CA ASN A 7 -24.64 -5.72 -4.20
C ASN A 7 -23.87 -4.47 -3.70
N VAL A 8 -23.43 -3.59 -4.59
CA VAL A 8 -22.68 -2.38 -4.19
C VAL A 8 -23.60 -1.31 -3.56
N GLY A 9 -24.90 -1.37 -3.82
CA GLY A 9 -25.87 -0.41 -3.29
C GLY A 9 -27.09 -1.03 -2.60
N HIS A 10 -27.32 -2.32 -2.74
CA HIS A 10 -28.46 -3.04 -2.13
C HIS A 10 -28.07 -4.47 -1.77
N ILE A 11 -28.69 -5.01 -0.70
CA ILE A 11 -28.56 -6.41 -0.33
C ILE A 11 -29.42 -7.25 -1.28
N GLY A 12 -28.88 -8.35 -1.81
CA GLY A 12 -29.61 -9.31 -2.65
C GLY A 12 -29.48 -9.11 -4.16
N GLY A 13 -28.32 -8.64 -4.65
CA GLY A 13 -27.99 -8.64 -6.06
C GLY A 13 -27.65 -10.04 -6.60
N ASP A 14 -27.64 -10.19 -7.93
CA ASP A 14 -27.42 -11.46 -8.64
C ASP A 14 -25.99 -12.01 -8.50
N VAL A 15 -25.02 -11.14 -8.12
CA VAL A 15 -23.60 -11.49 -8.02
C VAL A 15 -23.00 -10.83 -6.78
N ASP A 16 -22.28 -11.61 -5.99
CA ASP A 16 -21.56 -11.08 -4.83
C ASP A 16 -20.46 -10.10 -5.25
N PRO A 17 -20.31 -8.97 -4.50
CA PRO A 17 -19.28 -7.98 -4.79
C PRO A 17 -17.89 -8.60 -4.60
N ASN A 18 -16.99 -8.27 -5.51
CA ASN A 18 -15.62 -8.75 -5.49
C ASN A 18 -14.59 -7.59 -5.48
N ARG A 19 -13.30 -7.95 -5.44
CA ARG A 19 -12.21 -6.96 -5.42
C ARG A 19 -12.20 -6.05 -6.64
N MET A 20 -12.65 -6.53 -7.82
CA MET A 20 -12.72 -5.70 -9.03
C MET A 20 -13.79 -4.63 -8.88
N ASP A 21 -14.96 -5.00 -8.34
CA ASP A 21 -16.05 -4.05 -8.11
C ASP A 21 -15.64 -2.96 -7.12
N ALA A 22 -14.95 -3.33 -6.04
CA ALA A 22 -14.39 -2.39 -5.08
C ALA A 22 -13.37 -1.45 -5.74
N THR A 23 -12.44 -1.98 -6.54
CA THR A 23 -11.44 -1.19 -7.26
C THR A 23 -12.08 -0.19 -8.21
N VAL A 24 -13.02 -0.64 -9.05
CA VAL A 24 -13.72 0.24 -9.99
C VAL A 24 -14.50 1.33 -9.24
N THR A 25 -15.20 0.97 -8.17
CA THR A 25 -15.97 1.94 -7.37
C THR A 25 -15.06 3.02 -6.78
N VAL A 26 -13.92 2.64 -6.22
CA VAL A 26 -12.92 3.60 -5.69
C VAL A 26 -12.38 4.49 -6.79
N GLN A 27 -12.01 3.94 -7.95
CA GLN A 27 -11.48 4.74 -9.08
C GLN A 27 -12.53 5.71 -9.63
N MET A 28 -13.78 5.28 -9.77
CA MET A 28 -14.87 6.17 -10.19
C MET A 28 -15.13 7.28 -9.18
N SER A 29 -15.07 6.98 -7.88
CA SER A 29 -15.21 7.96 -6.81
C SER A 29 -14.08 8.99 -6.83
N LYS A 30 -12.83 8.55 -7.03
CA LYS A 30 -11.66 9.43 -7.21
C LYS A 30 -11.83 10.34 -8.41
N TRP A 31 -12.26 9.80 -9.55
CA TRP A 31 -12.50 10.58 -10.76
C TRP A 31 -13.58 11.64 -10.56
N ILE A 32 -14.72 11.29 -9.95
CA ILE A 32 -15.80 12.24 -9.64
C ILE A 32 -15.27 13.34 -8.72
N LEU A 33 -14.52 13.00 -7.68
CA LEU A 33 -13.92 13.97 -6.76
C LEU A 33 -12.95 14.92 -7.50
N CYS A 34 -12.13 14.37 -8.39
CA CYS A 34 -11.20 15.13 -9.23
C CYS A 34 -11.97 16.15 -10.10
N GLU A 35 -13.04 15.74 -10.78
CA GLU A 35 -13.86 16.65 -11.60
C GLU A 35 -14.56 17.73 -10.77
N LEU A 36 -15.05 17.39 -9.59
CA LEU A 36 -15.64 18.38 -8.67
C LEU A 36 -14.60 19.41 -8.24
N ILE A 37 -13.43 18.98 -7.78
CA ILE A 37 -12.34 19.88 -7.38
C ILE A 37 -11.91 20.75 -8.55
N ARG A 38 -11.74 20.17 -9.74
CA ARG A 38 -11.37 20.89 -10.96
C ARG A 38 -12.36 22.00 -11.30
N VAL A 39 -13.64 21.68 -11.29
CA VAL A 39 -14.71 22.64 -11.67
C VAL A 39 -14.87 23.73 -10.62
N PHE A 40 -14.94 23.37 -9.33
CA PHE A 40 -15.20 24.34 -8.27
C PHE A 40 -14.00 25.25 -7.95
N HIS A 41 -12.78 24.78 -8.18
CA HIS A 41 -11.55 25.55 -7.91
C HIS A 41 -10.86 26.05 -9.18
N ASN A 42 -11.45 25.81 -10.36
CA ASN A 42 -10.90 26.22 -11.66
C ASN A 42 -9.44 25.76 -11.87
N LEU A 43 -9.15 24.50 -11.48
CA LEU A 43 -7.84 23.88 -11.61
C LEU A 43 -7.70 23.13 -12.94
N SER A 44 -6.46 22.90 -13.37
CA SER A 44 -6.16 21.94 -14.43
C SER A 44 -6.45 20.50 -13.97
N ILE A 45 -6.51 19.56 -14.90
CA ILE A 45 -6.69 18.14 -14.60
C ILE A 45 -5.56 17.61 -13.72
N ASP A 46 -4.32 17.99 -14.01
CA ASP A 46 -3.13 17.52 -13.26
C ASP A 46 -3.11 18.05 -11.83
N GLU A 47 -3.46 19.32 -11.62
CA GLU A 47 -3.58 19.92 -10.29
C GLU A 47 -4.69 19.25 -9.47
N ALA A 48 -5.88 19.07 -10.06
CA ALA A 48 -6.98 18.41 -9.39
C ALA A 48 -6.67 16.94 -9.06
N SER A 49 -6.01 16.21 -9.98
CA SER A 49 -5.54 14.85 -9.74
C SER A 49 -4.56 14.78 -8.58
N SER A 50 -3.58 15.70 -8.53
CA SER A 50 -2.59 15.76 -7.44
C SER A 50 -3.25 16.00 -6.08
N VAL A 51 -4.28 16.87 -6.03
CA VAL A 51 -5.05 17.10 -4.79
C VAL A 51 -5.82 15.86 -4.37
N VAL A 52 -6.48 15.18 -5.32
CA VAL A 52 -7.24 13.95 -5.02
C VAL A 52 -6.31 12.83 -4.56
N GLU A 53 -5.16 12.67 -5.19
CA GLU A 53 -4.14 11.69 -4.77
C GLU A 53 -3.67 12.00 -3.34
N ALA A 54 -3.35 13.24 -3.03
CA ALA A 54 -2.93 13.65 -1.68
C ALA A 54 -4.00 13.37 -0.59
N ILE A 55 -5.29 13.46 -0.95
CA ILE A 55 -6.40 13.17 -0.02
C ILE A 55 -6.70 11.67 0.07
N THR A 56 -6.54 10.95 -1.04
CA THR A 56 -6.96 9.54 -1.14
C THR A 56 -5.83 8.54 -0.98
N ASP A 57 -4.57 8.98 -1.02
CA ASP A 57 -3.45 8.13 -0.71
C ASP A 57 -3.59 7.59 0.72
N ARG A 58 -3.24 6.31 0.87
CA ARG A 58 -3.19 5.69 2.19
C ARG A 58 -2.21 6.46 3.06
N ASN A 59 -2.73 7.42 3.82
CA ASN A 59 -1.93 8.06 4.85
C ASN A 59 -1.75 7.03 5.97
N ILE A 60 -0.63 6.30 5.93
CA ILE A 60 -0.22 5.43 7.03
C ILE A 60 0.66 6.28 7.93
N PRO A 61 0.19 6.69 9.13
CA PRO A 61 0.86 7.68 9.95
C PRO A 61 2.32 7.34 10.29
N ILE A 62 2.65 6.05 10.39
CA ILE A 62 4.03 5.61 10.63
C ILE A 62 4.94 5.65 9.40
N ILE A 63 4.41 6.02 8.20
CA ILE A 63 5.20 6.19 6.98
C ILE A 63 5.48 7.68 6.76
N TRP A 64 6.76 8.01 6.69
CA TRP A 64 7.23 9.33 6.29
C TRP A 64 7.91 9.24 4.93
N LYS A 65 7.52 10.15 4.01
CA LYS A 65 8.08 10.22 2.66
C LYS A 65 8.70 11.57 2.42
N TYR A 66 9.92 11.59 1.94
CA TYR A 66 10.62 12.80 1.52
C TYR A 66 11.42 12.54 0.25
N LYS A 67 11.04 13.18 -0.85
CA LYS A 67 11.60 12.94 -2.19
C LYS A 67 11.51 11.44 -2.54
N ASN A 68 12.65 10.78 -2.71
CA ASN A 68 12.74 9.35 -3.05
C ASN A 68 12.97 8.44 -1.83
N ALA A 69 13.00 8.99 -0.62
CA ALA A 69 13.19 8.23 0.61
C ALA A 69 11.85 7.99 1.30
N THR A 70 11.57 6.74 1.64
CA THR A 70 10.40 6.35 2.42
C THR A 70 10.88 5.69 3.71
N ARG A 71 10.44 6.17 4.86
CA ARG A 71 10.89 5.70 6.17
C ARG A 71 9.73 5.26 7.04
N VAL A 72 9.91 4.15 7.76
CA VAL A 72 8.99 3.71 8.81
C VAL A 72 9.41 4.31 10.14
N LEU A 73 8.57 5.17 10.72
CA LEU A 73 8.89 5.96 11.92
C LEU A 73 8.84 5.16 13.21
N ASN A 74 8.19 4.00 13.22
CA ASN A 74 8.11 3.17 14.42
C ASN A 74 9.38 2.33 14.60
N ASN A 75 10.18 2.69 15.61
CA ASN A 75 11.46 2.05 15.92
C ASN A 75 11.32 0.69 16.65
N SER A 76 10.17 0.40 17.23
CA SER A 76 9.92 -0.88 17.92
C SER A 76 9.69 -2.04 16.94
N LEU A 77 9.40 -1.74 15.67
CA LEU A 77 9.15 -2.75 14.66
C LEU A 77 10.46 -3.45 14.24
N THR A 78 10.36 -4.77 14.09
CA THR A 78 11.45 -5.57 13.52
C THR A 78 11.68 -5.20 12.05
N ALA A 79 12.86 -5.52 11.52
CA ALA A 79 13.17 -5.27 10.10
C ALA A 79 12.18 -5.95 9.14
N MET A 80 11.67 -7.15 9.50
CA MET A 80 10.64 -7.83 8.71
C MET A 80 9.32 -7.05 8.73
N GLN A 81 8.89 -6.55 9.87
CA GLN A 81 7.67 -5.75 9.98
C GLN A 81 7.81 -4.41 9.22
N LYS A 82 8.95 -3.73 9.35
CA LYS A 82 9.23 -2.50 8.57
C LYS A 82 9.17 -2.76 7.07
N MET A 83 9.75 -3.85 6.59
CA MET A 83 9.69 -4.26 5.19
C MET A 83 8.24 -4.52 4.73
N LEU A 84 7.47 -5.26 5.52
CA LEU A 84 6.07 -5.54 5.20
C LEU A 84 5.22 -4.27 5.15
N VAL A 85 5.44 -3.32 6.07
CA VAL A 85 4.75 -2.02 6.08
C VAL A 85 5.10 -1.20 4.83
N LEU A 86 6.37 -1.16 4.41
CA LEU A 86 6.76 -0.47 3.17
C LEU A 86 6.10 -1.09 1.94
N LEU A 87 6.15 -2.43 1.80
CA LEU A 87 5.50 -3.14 0.70
C LEU A 87 3.97 -2.99 0.72
N TYR A 88 3.37 -2.91 1.90
CA TYR A 88 1.94 -2.66 2.09
C TYR A 88 1.55 -1.24 1.66
N TYR A 89 2.39 -0.25 1.99
CA TYR A 89 2.20 1.15 1.62
C TYR A 89 2.30 1.35 0.10
N GLU A 90 3.41 0.92 -0.51
CA GLU A 90 3.66 1.10 -1.94
C GLU A 90 2.71 0.25 -2.80
N ASN A 91 2.18 -0.87 -2.28
CA ASN A 91 1.24 -1.78 -2.95
C ASN A 91 1.68 -2.21 -4.37
N SER A 92 2.98 -2.18 -4.62
CA SER A 92 3.65 -2.49 -5.89
C SER A 92 4.97 -3.21 -5.63
N PRO A 93 5.56 -3.92 -6.62
CA PRO A 93 6.88 -4.52 -6.47
C PRO A 93 7.93 -3.45 -6.15
N MET A 94 8.78 -3.71 -5.14
CA MET A 94 9.91 -2.87 -4.76
C MET A 94 11.22 -3.61 -4.97
N LYS A 95 12.25 -2.90 -5.42
CA LYS A 95 13.61 -3.45 -5.49
C LYS A 95 14.14 -3.74 -4.10
N ILE A 96 14.84 -4.86 -3.97
CA ILE A 96 15.42 -5.29 -2.68
C ILE A 96 16.39 -4.24 -2.14
N ASP A 97 17.15 -3.60 -3.01
CA ASP A 97 18.12 -2.57 -2.59
C ASP A 97 17.41 -1.31 -2.06
N ASP A 98 16.26 -0.93 -2.63
CA ASP A 98 15.44 0.17 -2.11
C ASP A 98 14.84 -0.18 -0.74
N LEU A 99 14.40 -1.43 -0.54
CA LEU A 99 13.92 -1.90 0.76
C LEU A 99 15.02 -1.83 1.82
N ILE A 100 16.24 -2.26 1.48
CA ILE A 100 17.40 -2.21 2.38
C ILE A 100 17.71 -0.77 2.77
N ASN A 101 17.71 0.14 1.81
CA ASN A 101 18.01 1.55 2.00
C ASN A 101 16.91 2.23 2.86
N ASN A 102 15.64 2.00 2.55
CA ASN A 102 14.51 2.62 3.27
C ASN A 102 14.37 2.12 4.71
N ILE A 103 14.82 0.87 4.99
CA ILE A 103 14.83 0.30 6.35
C ILE A 103 16.13 0.64 7.09
N GLU A 104 17.13 1.16 6.37
CA GLU A 104 18.49 1.42 6.88
C GLU A 104 19.17 0.15 7.42
N TYR A 105 18.99 -0.99 6.72
CA TYR A 105 19.55 -2.26 7.16
C TYR A 105 21.02 -2.38 6.78
N LYS A 106 21.91 -2.47 7.78
CA LYS A 106 23.37 -2.37 7.59
C LYS A 106 23.99 -3.44 6.70
N ASN A 107 23.43 -4.64 6.64
CA ASN A 107 24.04 -5.78 5.93
C ASN A 107 23.06 -6.42 4.96
N ALA A 108 23.24 -6.15 3.68
CA ALA A 108 22.38 -6.64 2.61
C ALA A 108 22.29 -8.18 2.53
N SER A 109 23.40 -8.90 2.78
CA SER A 109 23.40 -10.37 2.77
C SER A 109 22.57 -10.93 3.93
N GLN A 110 22.71 -10.35 5.13
CA GLN A 110 21.89 -10.73 6.28
C GLN A 110 20.42 -10.36 6.09
N PHE A 111 20.11 -9.24 5.44
CA PHE A 111 18.73 -8.88 5.12
C PHE A 111 18.08 -9.95 4.24
N ARG A 112 18.77 -10.39 3.20
CA ARG A 112 18.25 -11.45 2.30
C ARG A 112 18.00 -12.76 3.04
N THR A 113 18.90 -13.16 3.94
CA THR A 113 18.79 -14.46 4.64
C THR A 113 17.88 -14.43 5.86
N ARG A 114 17.88 -13.32 6.63
CA ARG A 114 17.16 -13.22 7.91
C ARG A 114 15.80 -12.52 7.81
N VAL A 115 15.56 -11.74 6.75
CA VAL A 115 14.33 -10.96 6.59
C VAL A 115 13.54 -11.44 5.36
N LEU A 116 14.12 -11.36 4.16
CA LEU A 116 13.41 -11.70 2.92
C LEU A 116 13.07 -13.19 2.85
N LYS A 117 14.05 -14.08 3.02
CA LYS A 117 13.84 -15.52 2.89
C LYS A 117 12.79 -16.06 3.88
N PRO A 118 12.82 -15.73 5.18
CA PRO A 118 11.77 -16.13 6.11
C PRO A 118 10.38 -15.56 5.77
N ALA A 119 10.30 -14.31 5.32
CA ALA A 119 9.03 -13.71 4.91
C ALA A 119 8.44 -14.40 3.67
N HIS A 120 9.30 -14.77 2.72
CA HIS A 120 8.90 -15.55 1.53
C HIS A 120 8.44 -16.97 1.89
N ILE A 121 9.17 -17.67 2.76
CA ILE A 121 8.77 -19.01 3.25
C ILE A 121 7.42 -18.97 3.96
N LYS A 122 7.14 -17.90 4.71
CA LYS A 122 5.84 -17.67 5.36
C LYS A 122 4.76 -17.21 4.39
N SER A 123 5.06 -17.12 3.10
CA SER A 123 4.15 -16.60 2.07
C SER A 123 3.62 -15.19 2.32
N LEU A 124 4.32 -14.37 3.13
CA LEU A 124 3.94 -12.97 3.38
C LEU A 124 4.34 -12.06 2.21
N ILE A 125 5.39 -12.45 1.48
CA ILE A 125 5.86 -11.79 0.27
C ILE A 125 6.10 -12.81 -0.84
N TYR A 126 6.03 -12.35 -2.08
CA TYR A 126 6.61 -13.04 -3.23
C TYR A 126 7.94 -12.36 -3.59
N LEU A 127 8.96 -13.17 -3.79
CA LEU A 127 10.31 -12.73 -4.15
C LEU A 127 10.58 -13.10 -5.61
N ASP A 128 10.70 -12.11 -6.48
CA ASP A 128 11.16 -12.28 -7.86
C ASP A 128 12.69 -12.14 -7.90
N SER A 129 13.37 -13.30 -7.83
CA SER A 129 14.83 -13.36 -7.85
C SER A 129 15.42 -12.90 -9.19
N SER A 130 14.66 -13.01 -10.29
CA SER A 130 15.13 -12.63 -11.63
C SER A 130 15.21 -11.10 -11.79
N LYS A 131 14.28 -10.38 -11.17
CA LYS A 131 14.22 -8.92 -11.18
C LYS A 131 14.85 -8.27 -9.95
N GLY A 132 15.13 -9.07 -8.90
CA GLY A 132 15.59 -8.54 -7.63
C GLY A 132 14.53 -7.72 -6.90
N GLU A 133 13.26 -8.11 -7.02
CA GLU A 133 12.10 -7.40 -6.50
C GLU A 133 11.31 -8.27 -5.51
N ALA A 134 10.63 -7.60 -4.59
CA ALA A 134 9.68 -8.24 -3.67
C ALA A 134 8.34 -7.52 -3.71
N VAL A 135 7.26 -8.28 -3.57
CA VAL A 135 5.90 -7.76 -3.50
C VAL A 135 5.16 -8.43 -2.34
N ILE A 136 4.30 -7.69 -1.67
CA ILE A 136 3.46 -8.23 -0.60
C ILE A 136 2.37 -9.14 -1.16
N THR A 137 2.10 -10.24 -0.48
CA THR A 137 0.99 -11.14 -0.84
C THR A 137 -0.30 -10.72 -0.10
N PRO A 138 -1.47 -11.25 -0.50
CA PRO A 138 -2.70 -11.07 0.29
C PRO A 138 -2.59 -11.56 1.74
N LEU A 139 -1.77 -12.60 2.00
CA LEU A 139 -1.50 -13.07 3.36
C LEU A 139 -0.63 -12.07 4.13
N GLY A 140 0.36 -11.47 3.46
CA GLY A 140 1.18 -10.40 4.02
C GLY A 140 0.36 -9.15 4.36
N VAL A 141 -0.57 -8.77 3.50
CA VAL A 141 -1.52 -7.67 3.75
C VAL A 141 -2.31 -7.93 5.04
N ARG A 142 -2.94 -9.11 5.16
CA ARG A 142 -3.69 -9.50 6.38
C ARG A 142 -2.79 -9.51 7.62
N TYR A 143 -1.55 -9.95 7.47
CA TYR A 143 -0.60 -9.96 8.58
C TYR A 143 -0.30 -8.55 9.07
N VAL A 144 -0.06 -7.60 8.18
CA VAL A 144 0.18 -6.19 8.51
C VAL A 144 -1.04 -5.61 9.24
N GLU A 145 -2.22 -5.75 8.66
CA GLU A 145 -3.47 -5.21 9.21
C GLU A 145 -3.83 -5.78 10.60
N ALA A 146 -3.51 -7.05 10.85
CA ALA A 146 -3.84 -7.71 12.10
C ALA A 146 -2.78 -7.56 13.21
N ASN A 147 -1.50 -7.33 12.86
CA ASN A 147 -0.40 -7.49 13.82
C ASN A 147 0.53 -6.26 13.94
N ILE A 148 0.39 -5.28 13.07
CA ILE A 148 1.30 -4.12 13.09
C ILE A 148 0.50 -2.84 13.34
N PRO A 149 0.81 -2.09 14.42
CA PRO A 149 0.19 -0.79 14.63
C PRO A 149 0.66 0.18 13.54
N LEU A 150 -0.29 0.68 12.74
CA LEU A 150 -0.03 1.61 11.63
C LEU A 150 -0.14 3.08 12.04
N GLU A 151 -0.42 3.35 13.31
CA GLU A 151 -0.49 4.68 13.90
C GLU A 151 0.80 5.02 14.65
N ILE A 152 1.10 6.30 14.77
CA ILE A 152 2.20 6.79 15.62
C ILE A 152 1.76 6.57 17.06
N VAL A 153 2.48 5.71 17.77
CA VAL A 153 2.30 5.56 19.22
C VAL A 153 3.23 6.57 19.88
N ASP A 154 2.66 7.59 20.52
CA ASP A 154 3.39 8.50 21.37
C ASP A 154 3.96 7.69 22.57
N ASN A 155 5.30 7.65 22.68
CA ASN A 155 5.99 7.05 23.80
C ASN A 155 6.19 8.07 24.92
#